data_dd49fe1f3b012de4cf729cfc8c9aa2d1
#
_entry.id   dd49fe1f3b012de4cf729cfc8c9aa2d1
#
_cell.length_a   1.000
_cell.length_b   1.000
_cell.length_c   1.000
_cell.angle_alpha   90.00
_cell.angle_beta   90.00
_cell.angle_gamma   90.00
#
_symmetry.space_group_name_H-M   'P 1'
#
loop_
_entity.id
_entity.type
_entity.pdbx_description
1 polymer ?
#
loop_
_entity_poly.entity_id
_entity_poly.type
_entity_poly.pdbx_seq_one_letter_code
_entity_poly.pdbx_strand_id
1 'polypeptide(L)'
;MIAAIVLAFVLSGCDKETTLHAGLEEQQANLVMAALIDAGISCHKSPGEEGTWNVMVSEPRFADAVNLLERKGLPRRSHMGVGEVFKKTGMISSPSEERIRFMDALAQDIARTISMIDGVVDARVHVVLPENDPFARNALPSSAAVAIRSRWDADITDIVPSVKGLVKNAIEGLQPEKIMVTIFRDSPPKK
;
A
#
# COMPACT_ATOMS: atom_id res chain seq x y z
N MET A 1 -38.64 60.87 4.49
CA MET A 1 -38.64 59.43 4.14
C MET A 1 -37.22 59.05 3.77
N ILE A 2 -36.46 58.52 4.72
CA ILE A 2 -35.07 58.12 4.53
C ILE A 2 -35.09 56.60 4.52
N ALA A 3 -34.91 56.00 3.33
CA ALA A 3 -34.81 54.53 3.16
C ALA A 3 -33.47 54.09 3.71
N ALA A 4 -33.50 53.38 4.81
CA ALA A 4 -32.32 52.72 5.40
C ALA A 4 -32.03 51.45 4.54
N ILE A 5 -31.03 51.54 3.70
CA ILE A 5 -30.45 50.39 3.01
C ILE A 5 -29.60 49.66 4.03
N VAL A 6 -30.15 48.59 4.60
CA VAL A 6 -29.38 47.61 5.37
C VAL A 6 -28.57 46.75 4.41
N LEU A 7 -27.33 47.14 4.20
CA LEU A 7 -26.34 46.38 3.49
C LEU A 7 -25.93 45.18 4.37
N ALA A 8 -26.57 44.06 4.18
CA ALA A 8 -26.16 42.79 4.79
C ALA A 8 -24.80 42.40 4.20
N PHE A 9 -23.73 42.72 4.93
CA PHE A 9 -22.38 42.21 4.68
C PHE A 9 -22.41 40.71 4.97
N VAL A 10 -22.56 39.92 3.96
CA VAL A 10 -22.28 38.48 4.05
C VAL A 10 -20.79 38.35 4.30
N LEU A 11 -20.42 38.17 5.55
CA LEU A 11 -19.09 37.73 5.94
C LEU A 11 -18.90 36.31 5.37
N SER A 12 -18.42 36.22 4.16
CA SER A 12 -17.81 35.01 3.65
C SER A 12 -16.54 34.80 4.49
N GLY A 13 -16.68 34.07 5.58
CA GLY A 13 -15.53 33.61 6.35
C GLY A 13 -14.68 32.78 5.39
N CYS A 14 -13.57 33.35 4.93
CA CYS A 14 -12.50 32.57 4.33
C CYS A 14 -12.00 31.63 5.42
N ASP A 15 -12.52 30.39 5.45
CA ASP A 15 -11.96 29.35 6.29
C ASP A 15 -10.50 29.18 5.85
N LYS A 16 -9.59 29.59 6.71
CA LYS A 16 -8.17 29.47 6.45
C LYS A 16 -7.85 27.99 6.32
N GLU A 17 -7.36 27.62 5.16
CA GLU A 17 -6.98 26.25 4.87
C GLU A 17 -5.55 25.98 5.35
N THR A 18 -5.33 24.79 5.83
CA THR A 18 -4.02 24.35 6.28
C THR A 18 -3.68 22.99 5.67
N THR A 19 -2.39 22.78 5.45
CA THR A 19 -1.90 21.50 4.91
C THR A 19 -1.95 20.44 6.00
N LEU A 20 -2.78 19.42 5.79
CA LEU A 20 -2.88 18.27 6.71
C LEU A 20 -1.73 17.27 6.46
N HIS A 21 -1.49 16.96 5.20
CA HIS A 21 -0.37 16.14 4.76
C HIS A 21 0.21 16.68 3.47
N ALA A 22 1.53 16.65 3.36
CA ALA A 22 2.27 17.07 2.18
C ALA A 22 3.05 15.89 1.58
N GLY A 23 3.34 15.96 0.28
CA GLY A 23 4.23 15.02 -0.39
C GLY A 23 3.67 13.61 -0.54
N LEU A 24 2.34 13.44 -0.62
CA LEU A 24 1.71 12.14 -0.78
C LEU A 24 1.70 11.71 -2.24
N GLU A 25 1.91 10.42 -2.49
CA GLU A 25 1.57 9.81 -3.77
C GLU A 25 0.05 9.93 -4.02
N GLU A 26 -0.37 10.00 -5.27
CA GLU A 26 -1.77 10.22 -5.62
C GLU A 26 -2.72 9.19 -4.97
N GLN A 27 -2.33 7.93 -4.96
CA GLN A 27 -3.14 6.87 -4.34
C GLN A 27 -3.31 7.11 -2.83
N GLN A 28 -2.26 7.52 -2.13
CA GLN A 28 -2.31 7.83 -0.69
C GLN A 28 -3.15 9.08 -0.42
N ALA A 29 -3.00 10.12 -1.23
CA ALA A 29 -3.81 11.34 -1.13
C ALA A 29 -5.30 11.01 -1.30
N ASN A 30 -5.65 10.19 -2.30
CA ASN A 30 -7.04 9.78 -2.53
C ASN A 30 -7.61 8.96 -1.37
N LEU A 31 -6.83 8.05 -0.76
CA LEU A 31 -7.25 7.28 0.42
C LEU A 31 -7.50 8.19 1.64
N VAL A 32 -6.61 9.16 1.86
CA VAL A 32 -6.76 10.15 2.93
C VAL A 32 -8.02 10.99 2.71
N MET A 33 -8.22 11.51 1.49
CA MET A 33 -9.42 12.30 1.15
C MET A 33 -10.71 11.51 1.33
N ALA A 34 -10.76 10.28 0.83
CA ALA A 34 -11.94 9.42 0.99
C ALA A 34 -12.29 9.23 2.48
N ALA A 35 -11.27 8.98 3.32
CA ALA A 35 -11.46 8.80 4.75
C ALA A 35 -11.98 10.07 5.46
N LEU A 36 -11.56 11.26 5.02
CA LEU A 36 -12.01 12.55 5.55
C LEU A 36 -13.44 12.88 5.10
N ILE A 37 -13.73 12.69 3.82
CA ILE A 37 -15.05 12.93 3.23
C ILE A 37 -16.10 12.03 3.87
N ASP A 38 -15.81 10.73 4.06
CA ASP A 38 -16.67 9.78 4.76
C ASP A 38 -17.03 10.21 6.19
N ALA A 39 -16.14 10.97 6.83
CA ALA A 39 -16.35 11.53 8.17
C ALA A 39 -16.95 12.94 8.16
N GLY A 40 -17.35 13.47 7.01
CA GLY A 40 -17.92 14.80 6.88
C GLY A 40 -16.89 15.94 7.08
N ILE A 41 -15.62 15.66 6.81
CA ILE A 41 -14.55 16.68 6.85
C ILE A 41 -14.24 17.08 5.41
N SER A 42 -14.57 18.33 5.07
CA SER A 42 -14.25 18.90 3.76
C SER A 42 -12.73 18.99 3.57
N CYS A 43 -12.25 18.49 2.45
CA CYS A 43 -10.84 18.50 2.10
C CYS A 43 -10.67 18.60 0.58
N HIS A 44 -9.51 19.05 0.14
CA HIS A 44 -9.14 19.00 -1.27
C HIS A 44 -7.63 18.69 -1.40
N LYS A 45 -7.21 18.28 -2.59
CA LYS A 45 -5.80 18.08 -2.88
C LYS A 45 -5.25 19.21 -3.74
N SER A 46 -4.03 19.64 -3.45
CA SER A 46 -3.25 20.59 -4.24
C SER A 46 -1.96 19.93 -4.73
N PRO A 47 -1.43 20.34 -5.88
CA PRO A 47 -0.14 19.84 -6.36
C PRO A 47 0.97 20.13 -5.34
N GLY A 48 1.82 19.13 -5.11
CA GLY A 48 3.05 19.24 -4.35
C GLY A 48 4.28 19.25 -5.27
N GLU A 49 5.45 19.06 -4.69
CA GLU A 49 6.70 18.95 -5.45
C GLU A 49 6.84 17.55 -6.08
N GLU A 50 7.60 17.46 -7.19
CA GLU A 50 7.96 16.21 -7.87
C GLU A 50 6.78 15.27 -8.20
N GLY A 51 5.60 15.84 -8.52
CA GLY A 51 4.43 15.05 -8.88
C GLY A 51 3.69 14.44 -7.69
N THR A 52 3.99 14.91 -6.47
CA THR A 52 3.26 14.54 -5.25
C THR A 52 2.02 15.41 -5.05
N TRP A 53 1.24 15.10 -4.01
CA TRP A 53 0.01 15.80 -3.66
C TRP A 53 -0.01 16.19 -2.19
N ASN A 54 -0.54 17.37 -1.92
CA ASN A 54 -0.84 17.83 -0.57
C ASN A 54 -2.34 17.71 -0.33
N VAL A 55 -2.75 17.28 0.86
CA VAL A 55 -4.15 17.28 1.29
C VAL A 55 -4.37 18.45 2.24
N MET A 56 -5.35 19.29 1.90
CA MET A 56 -5.70 20.51 2.61
C MET A 56 -7.04 20.33 3.32
N VAL A 57 -7.16 20.91 4.52
CA VAL A 57 -8.40 20.96 5.29
C VAL A 57 -8.58 22.36 5.90
N SER A 58 -9.78 22.70 6.31
CA SER A 58 -10.01 23.93 7.05
C SER A 58 -9.35 23.89 8.43
N GLU A 59 -8.73 25.00 8.87
CA GLU A 59 -7.98 25.10 10.13
C GLU A 59 -8.82 24.64 11.36
N PRO A 60 -10.12 24.96 11.48
CA PRO A 60 -10.94 24.50 12.61
C PRO A 60 -11.12 22.98 12.67
N ARG A 61 -11.03 22.29 11.53
CA ARG A 61 -11.22 20.82 11.44
C ARG A 61 -9.90 20.05 11.43
N PHE A 62 -8.77 20.74 11.53
CA PHE A 62 -7.43 20.12 11.46
C PHE A 62 -7.24 19.05 12.54
N ALA A 63 -7.55 19.36 13.80
CA ALA A 63 -7.39 18.42 14.90
C ALA A 63 -8.28 17.17 14.75
N ASP A 64 -9.54 17.36 14.31
CA ASP A 64 -10.45 16.25 14.04
C ASP A 64 -9.93 15.34 12.91
N ALA A 65 -9.39 15.97 11.86
CA ALA A 65 -8.82 15.27 10.72
C ALA A 65 -7.60 14.42 11.14
N VAL A 66 -6.66 14.99 11.90
CA VAL A 66 -5.49 14.27 12.42
C VAL A 66 -5.93 13.07 13.25
N ASN A 67 -6.78 13.28 14.24
CA ASN A 67 -7.27 12.22 15.12
C ASN A 67 -7.98 11.10 14.36
N LEU A 68 -8.75 11.45 13.31
CA LEU A 68 -9.43 10.48 12.46
C LEU A 68 -8.42 9.63 11.68
N LEU A 69 -7.44 10.29 11.05
CA LEU A 69 -6.44 9.61 10.23
C LEU A 69 -5.54 8.71 11.08
N GLU A 70 -5.15 9.14 12.27
CA GLU A 70 -4.39 8.29 13.20
C GLU A 70 -5.17 7.02 13.57
N ARG A 71 -6.45 7.13 13.91
CA ARG A 71 -7.30 5.95 14.20
C ARG A 71 -7.44 5.02 13.00
N LYS A 72 -7.41 5.54 11.77
CA LYS A 72 -7.48 4.77 10.54
C LYS A 72 -6.11 4.28 10.03
N GLY A 73 -5.01 4.68 10.69
CA GLY A 73 -3.65 4.36 10.25
C GLY A 73 -3.32 4.96 8.88
N LEU A 74 -3.78 6.18 8.61
CA LEU A 74 -3.57 6.89 7.35
C LEU A 74 -2.69 8.14 7.56
N PRO A 75 -1.90 8.54 6.57
CA PRO A 75 -1.55 7.78 5.37
C PRO A 75 -0.79 6.49 5.74
N ARG A 76 -0.95 5.47 4.92
CA ARG A 76 -0.20 4.23 5.13
C ARG A 76 1.29 4.52 4.95
N ARG A 77 2.11 4.16 5.92
CA ARG A 77 3.56 4.30 5.79
C ARG A 77 4.02 3.44 4.62
N SER A 78 4.60 4.07 3.62
CA SER A 78 5.37 3.33 2.61
C SER A 78 6.61 2.77 3.31
N HIS A 79 6.67 1.45 3.46
CA HIS A 79 7.89 0.81 3.93
C HIS A 79 8.72 0.56 2.68
N MET A 80 9.94 1.08 2.66
CA MET A 80 10.90 0.72 1.63
C MET A 80 11.05 -0.80 1.59
N GLY A 81 10.77 -1.39 0.43
CA GLY A 81 11.00 -2.81 0.20
C GLY A 81 12.50 -3.11 0.20
N VAL A 82 12.86 -4.39 0.40
CA VAL A 82 14.25 -4.82 0.37
C VAL A 82 14.93 -4.41 -0.94
N GLY A 83 14.25 -4.57 -2.08
CA GLY A 83 14.75 -4.16 -3.39
C GLY A 83 14.98 -2.64 -3.53
N GLU A 84 14.24 -1.83 -2.78
CA GLU A 84 14.39 -0.38 -2.79
C GLU A 84 15.64 0.07 -2.02
N VAL A 85 15.96 -0.58 -0.92
CA VAL A 85 17.19 -0.37 -0.14
C VAL A 85 18.42 -0.73 -0.97
N PHE A 86 18.33 -1.75 -1.84
CA PHE A 86 19.40 -2.21 -2.72
C PHE A 86 19.27 -1.68 -4.16
N LYS A 87 18.58 -0.55 -4.37
CA LYS A 87 18.60 0.14 -5.67
C LYS A 87 20.04 0.43 -6.09
N LYS A 88 20.31 0.20 -7.37
CA LYS A 88 21.66 0.37 -7.94
C LYS A 88 22.13 1.82 -7.77
N THR A 89 23.11 2.04 -6.89
CA THR A 89 23.73 3.34 -6.63
C THR A 89 25.14 3.40 -7.21
N GLY A 90 25.41 2.72 -8.34
CA GLY A 90 26.74 2.72 -8.95
C GLY A 90 26.87 1.74 -10.11
N MET A 91 28.06 1.73 -10.73
CA MET A 91 28.36 0.86 -11.88
C MET A 91 28.69 -0.60 -11.49
N ILE A 92 29.02 -0.88 -10.23
CA ILE A 92 29.45 -2.20 -9.77
C ILE A 92 28.49 -2.64 -8.66
N SER A 93 27.80 -3.73 -8.87
CA SER A 93 27.01 -4.42 -7.82
C SER A 93 27.72 -5.69 -7.39
N SER A 94 27.61 -6.03 -6.13
CA SER A 94 28.08 -7.33 -5.63
C SER A 94 27.10 -8.45 -6.04
N PRO A 95 27.57 -9.71 -6.18
CA PRO A 95 26.71 -10.85 -6.45
C PRO A 95 25.54 -10.98 -5.45
N SER A 96 25.81 -10.65 -4.18
CA SER A 96 24.78 -10.67 -3.13
C SER A 96 23.68 -9.61 -3.35
N GLU A 97 24.05 -8.40 -3.80
CA GLU A 97 23.07 -7.35 -4.14
C GLU A 97 22.22 -7.73 -5.36
N GLU A 98 22.82 -8.35 -6.37
CA GLU A 98 22.10 -8.84 -7.55
C GLU A 98 21.10 -9.92 -7.17
N ARG A 99 21.48 -10.82 -6.29
CA ARG A 99 20.61 -11.87 -5.76
C ARG A 99 19.43 -11.29 -4.98
N ILE A 100 19.67 -10.32 -4.10
CA ILE A 100 18.60 -9.64 -3.34
C ILE A 100 17.62 -8.96 -4.28
N ARG A 101 18.11 -8.24 -5.29
CA ARG A 101 17.24 -7.61 -6.31
C ARG A 101 16.46 -8.62 -7.13
N PHE A 102 17.08 -9.73 -7.49
CA PHE A 102 16.39 -10.82 -8.21
C PHE A 102 15.25 -11.40 -7.35
N MET A 103 15.51 -11.70 -6.07
CA MET A 103 14.46 -12.21 -5.16
C MET A 103 13.31 -11.22 -4.99
N ASP A 104 13.62 -9.93 -4.86
CA ASP A 104 12.59 -8.89 -4.73
C ASP A 104 11.76 -8.76 -6.02
N ALA A 105 12.41 -8.74 -7.19
CA ALA A 105 11.74 -8.69 -8.48
C ALA A 105 10.83 -9.91 -8.70
N LEU A 106 11.31 -11.10 -8.37
CA LEU A 106 10.55 -12.35 -8.47
C LEU A 106 9.33 -12.32 -7.53
N ALA A 107 9.53 -11.90 -6.29
CA ALA A 107 8.44 -11.76 -5.32
C ALA A 107 7.36 -10.78 -5.77
N GLN A 108 7.76 -9.64 -6.34
CA GLN A 108 6.84 -8.62 -6.87
C GLN A 108 6.08 -9.13 -8.11
N ASP A 109 6.73 -9.89 -8.98
CA ASP A 109 6.09 -10.43 -10.19
C ASP A 109 5.04 -11.49 -9.84
N ILE A 110 5.37 -12.38 -8.90
CA ILE A 110 4.41 -13.36 -8.37
C ILE A 110 3.23 -12.65 -7.69
N ALA A 111 3.50 -11.63 -6.86
CA ALA A 111 2.47 -10.85 -6.18
C ALA A 111 1.53 -10.16 -7.18
N ARG A 112 2.08 -9.58 -8.24
CA ARG A 112 1.29 -8.96 -9.32
C ARG A 112 0.40 -9.98 -10.02
N THR A 113 0.91 -11.18 -10.29
CA THR A 113 0.13 -12.27 -10.92
C THR A 113 -1.02 -12.71 -10.02
N ILE A 114 -0.79 -12.86 -8.71
CA ILE A 114 -1.85 -13.22 -7.75
C ILE A 114 -2.89 -12.10 -7.64
N SER A 115 -2.48 -10.84 -7.73
CA SER A 115 -3.39 -9.69 -7.67
C SER A 115 -4.33 -9.58 -8.89
N MET A 116 -4.08 -10.31 -9.98
CA MET A 116 -5.01 -10.38 -11.13
C MET A 116 -6.18 -11.35 -10.90
N ILE A 117 -6.16 -12.12 -9.82
CA ILE A 117 -7.22 -13.07 -9.51
C ILE A 117 -8.45 -12.32 -8.98
N ASP A 118 -9.62 -12.65 -9.49
CA ASP A 118 -10.88 -12.05 -9.03
C ASP A 118 -11.08 -12.24 -7.52
N GLY A 119 -11.48 -11.17 -6.84
CA GLY A 119 -11.64 -11.16 -5.39
C GLY A 119 -10.38 -10.82 -4.60
N VAL A 120 -9.20 -10.83 -5.21
CA VAL A 120 -7.95 -10.37 -4.61
C VAL A 120 -7.84 -8.85 -4.76
N VAL A 121 -7.65 -8.14 -3.65
CA VAL A 121 -7.43 -6.69 -3.62
C VAL A 121 -5.95 -6.37 -3.72
N ASP A 122 -5.13 -7.17 -3.05
CA ASP A 122 -3.69 -6.98 -2.98
C ASP A 122 -3.01 -8.30 -2.59
N ALA A 123 -1.78 -8.50 -3.02
CA ALA A 123 -0.98 -9.64 -2.62
C ALA A 123 0.45 -9.21 -2.31
N ARG A 124 1.05 -9.88 -1.34
CA ARG A 124 2.46 -9.72 -1.02
C ARG A 124 3.12 -11.08 -0.89
N VAL A 125 4.28 -11.21 -1.50
CA VAL A 125 5.04 -12.46 -1.50
C VAL A 125 6.41 -12.19 -0.90
N HIS A 126 6.83 -13.07 -0.01
CA HIS A 126 8.19 -13.11 0.52
C HIS A 126 8.82 -14.42 0.08
N VAL A 127 9.99 -14.31 -0.55
CA VAL A 127 10.74 -15.45 -1.07
C VAL A 127 12.06 -15.54 -0.34
N VAL A 128 12.43 -16.76 0.06
CA VAL A 128 13.74 -17.07 0.60
C VAL A 128 14.39 -18.12 -0.29
N LEU A 129 15.48 -17.74 -0.95
CA LEU A 129 16.34 -18.62 -1.73
C LEU A 129 17.66 -18.80 -0.97
N PRO A 130 17.87 -19.91 -0.27
CA PRO A 130 19.11 -20.12 0.47
C PRO A 130 20.30 -20.23 -0.50
N GLU A 131 21.46 -19.80 -0.03
CA GLU A 131 22.71 -20.12 -0.71
C GLU A 131 23.08 -21.55 -0.37
N ASN A 132 23.04 -22.40 -1.39
CA ASN A 132 23.46 -23.79 -1.23
C ASN A 132 24.94 -23.89 -1.59
N ASP A 133 25.73 -24.38 -0.65
CA ASP A 133 27.11 -24.77 -0.90
C ASP A 133 27.10 -25.98 -1.86
N PRO A 134 27.76 -25.92 -3.03
CA PRO A 134 27.85 -27.03 -3.97
C PRO A 134 28.42 -28.32 -3.35
N PHE A 135 29.16 -28.19 -2.25
CA PHE A 135 29.77 -29.30 -1.50
C PHE A 135 28.94 -29.76 -0.31
N ALA A 136 27.84 -29.07 0.02
CA ALA A 136 26.96 -29.47 1.11
C ALA A 136 26.20 -30.75 0.75
N ARG A 137 26.19 -31.73 1.67
CA ARG A 137 25.44 -32.98 1.49
C ARG A 137 23.92 -32.80 1.42
N ASN A 138 23.40 -31.71 1.99
CA ASN A 138 21.97 -31.38 2.00
C ASN A 138 21.78 -29.93 1.56
N ALA A 139 21.12 -29.72 0.44
CA ALA A 139 20.69 -28.40 0.01
C ALA A 139 19.53 -27.91 0.92
N LEU A 140 19.61 -26.66 1.37
CA LEU A 140 18.51 -26.02 2.09
C LEU A 140 17.38 -25.75 1.08
N PRO A 141 16.13 -26.12 1.38
CA PRO A 141 15.01 -25.86 0.49
C PRO A 141 14.65 -24.38 0.49
N SER A 142 14.21 -23.89 -0.69
CA SER A 142 13.56 -22.59 -0.80
C SER A 142 12.26 -22.56 -0.01
N SER A 143 11.83 -21.37 0.41
CA SER A 143 10.53 -21.17 1.06
C SER A 143 9.85 -19.89 0.60
N ALA A 144 8.51 -19.85 0.69
CA ALA A 144 7.72 -18.68 0.33
C ALA A 144 6.57 -18.48 1.30
N ALA A 145 6.27 -17.21 1.59
CA ALA A 145 5.08 -16.80 2.32
C ALA A 145 4.27 -15.82 1.45
N VAL A 146 3.00 -16.11 1.28
CA VAL A 146 2.05 -15.35 0.48
C VAL A 146 0.97 -14.79 1.40
N ALA A 147 0.86 -13.46 1.46
CA ALA A 147 -0.21 -12.76 2.12
C ALA A 147 -1.16 -12.20 1.06
N ILE A 148 -2.43 -12.59 1.10
CA ILE A 148 -3.47 -12.17 0.16
C ILE A 148 -4.50 -11.36 0.92
N ARG A 149 -4.82 -10.17 0.44
CA ARG A 149 -5.95 -9.38 0.92
C ARG A 149 -7.10 -9.55 -0.05
N SER A 150 -8.23 -10.06 0.43
CA SER A 150 -9.44 -10.27 -0.37
C SER A 150 -10.49 -9.22 -0.09
N ARG A 151 -11.36 -9.00 -1.08
CA ARG A 151 -12.59 -8.23 -0.87
C ARG A 151 -13.44 -8.90 0.22
N TRP A 152 -14.20 -8.07 0.93
CA TRP A 152 -15.08 -8.51 2.01
C TRP A 152 -16.20 -9.47 1.55
N ASP A 153 -16.65 -9.32 0.28
CA ASP A 153 -17.73 -10.09 -0.36
C ASP A 153 -17.23 -11.31 -1.17
N ALA A 154 -15.92 -11.50 -1.28
CA ALA A 154 -15.33 -12.60 -2.02
C ALA A 154 -14.83 -13.72 -1.09
N ASP A 155 -15.23 -14.94 -1.37
CA ASP A 155 -14.61 -16.14 -0.80
C ASP A 155 -13.62 -16.70 -1.82
N ILE A 156 -12.34 -16.57 -1.51
CA ILE A 156 -11.24 -17.02 -2.37
C ILE A 156 -10.46 -18.18 -1.74
N THR A 157 -11.07 -18.89 -0.80
CA THR A 157 -10.36 -19.97 -0.09
C THR A 157 -10.02 -21.14 -1.02
N ASP A 158 -10.80 -21.34 -2.05
CA ASP A 158 -10.63 -22.39 -3.07
C ASP A 158 -9.43 -22.15 -4.00
N ILE A 159 -8.94 -20.91 -4.11
CA ILE A 159 -7.77 -20.62 -4.96
C ILE A 159 -6.43 -20.97 -4.30
N VAL A 160 -6.41 -21.26 -2.99
CA VAL A 160 -5.15 -21.54 -2.26
C VAL A 160 -4.30 -22.63 -2.89
N PRO A 161 -4.85 -23.78 -3.35
CA PRO A 161 -4.06 -24.80 -4.03
C PRO A 161 -3.45 -24.29 -5.35
N SER A 162 -4.19 -23.48 -6.10
CA SER A 162 -3.73 -22.89 -7.37
C SER A 162 -2.61 -21.88 -7.14
N VAL A 163 -2.75 -21.03 -6.12
CA VAL A 163 -1.69 -20.08 -5.69
C VAL A 163 -0.43 -20.84 -5.28
N LYS A 164 -0.56 -21.90 -4.48
CA LYS A 164 0.59 -22.75 -4.13
C LYS A 164 1.24 -23.38 -5.35
N GLY A 165 0.46 -23.85 -6.30
CA GLY A 165 0.95 -24.41 -7.56
C GLY A 165 1.72 -23.41 -8.39
N LEU A 166 1.19 -22.18 -8.52
CA LEU A 166 1.84 -21.06 -9.22
C LEU A 166 3.19 -20.73 -8.56
N VAL A 167 3.20 -20.50 -7.25
CA VAL A 167 4.40 -20.12 -6.50
C VAL A 167 5.46 -21.23 -6.56
N LYS A 168 5.04 -22.50 -6.42
CA LYS A 168 5.95 -23.66 -6.54
C LYS A 168 6.67 -23.69 -7.88
N ASN A 169 5.94 -23.45 -8.97
CA ASN A 169 6.50 -23.51 -10.31
C ASN A 169 7.30 -22.25 -10.71
N ALA A 170 7.12 -21.14 -9.99
CA ALA A 170 7.87 -19.92 -10.21
C ALA A 170 9.21 -19.86 -9.48
N ILE A 171 9.41 -20.71 -8.46
CA ILE A 171 10.59 -20.67 -7.59
C ILE A 171 11.31 -22.01 -7.61
N GLU A 172 12.59 -21.98 -8.00
CA GLU A 172 13.42 -23.17 -8.08
C GLU A 172 13.64 -23.78 -6.70
N GLY A 173 13.56 -25.12 -6.62
CA GLY A 173 13.79 -25.87 -5.38
C GLY A 173 12.71 -25.69 -4.31
N LEU A 174 11.58 -25.03 -4.63
CA LEU A 174 10.50 -24.81 -3.67
C LEU A 174 9.57 -26.04 -3.60
N GLN A 175 9.40 -26.53 -2.38
CA GLN A 175 8.48 -27.63 -2.06
C GLN A 175 7.12 -27.08 -1.59
N PRO A 176 5.99 -27.75 -1.92
CA PRO A 176 4.63 -27.26 -1.54
C PRO A 176 4.46 -27.05 -0.04
N GLU A 177 5.13 -27.86 0.76
CA GLU A 177 5.07 -27.82 2.24
C GLU A 177 5.77 -26.59 2.82
N LYS A 178 6.66 -25.96 2.01
CA LYS A 178 7.39 -24.72 2.34
C LYS A 178 6.69 -23.45 1.85
N ILE A 179 5.44 -23.59 1.35
CA ILE A 179 4.63 -22.47 0.91
C ILE A 179 3.52 -22.24 1.93
N MET A 180 3.57 -21.08 2.61
CA MET A 180 2.49 -20.60 3.46
C MET A 180 1.63 -19.60 2.68
N VAL A 181 0.32 -19.80 2.67
CA VAL A 181 -0.63 -18.84 2.09
C VAL A 181 -1.59 -18.42 3.20
N THR A 182 -1.71 -17.10 3.41
CA THR A 182 -2.62 -16.52 4.40
C THR A 182 -3.53 -15.51 3.72
N ILE A 183 -4.84 -15.62 3.95
CA ILE A 183 -5.85 -14.71 3.40
C ILE A 183 -6.35 -13.80 4.52
N PHE A 184 -6.29 -12.49 4.26
CA PHE A 184 -6.85 -11.44 5.09
C PHE A 184 -8.07 -10.85 4.38
N ARG A 185 -9.26 -11.04 4.95
CA ARG A 185 -10.50 -10.50 4.37
C ARG A 185 -10.71 -9.06 4.82
N ASP A 186 -11.00 -8.16 3.87
CA ASP A 186 -11.38 -6.79 4.19
C ASP A 186 -12.70 -6.75 4.96
N SER A 187 -12.89 -5.70 5.75
CA SER A 187 -14.17 -5.46 6.41
C SER A 187 -15.19 -4.85 5.43
N PRO A 188 -16.50 -5.15 5.60
CA PRO A 188 -17.52 -4.51 4.78
C PRO A 188 -17.47 -2.98 4.94
N PRO A 189 -17.85 -2.21 3.91
CA PRO A 189 -17.95 -0.76 4.01
C PRO A 189 -18.96 -0.39 5.09
N LYS A 190 -18.61 0.54 5.96
CA LYS A 190 -19.56 1.08 6.95
C LYS A 190 -20.64 1.85 6.19
N LYS A 191 -21.89 1.48 6.44
CA LYS A 191 -23.07 2.24 5.99
C LYS A 191 -23.13 3.60 6.66
#